data_52a28ac0d598a22216e959ae3c2c0260
#
_entry.id   52a28ac0d598a22216e959ae3c2c0260
#
_cell.length_a   1.000
_cell.length_b   1.000
_cell.length_c   1.000
_cell.angle_alpha   90.00
_cell.angle_beta   90.00
_cell.angle_gamma   90.00
#
_symmetry.space_group_name_H-M   'P 1'
#
loop_
_entity.id
_entity.type
_entity.pdbx_description
1 polymer ?
#
loop_
_entity_poly.entity_id
_entity_poly.type
_entity_poly.pdbx_seq_one_letter_code
_entity_poly.pdbx_strand_id
1 'polypeptide(L)'
;MYDPLSSAKPTTLRRRLLWGAVLIVAVGAIAFVVINGKSHDKPGAPGAKAPGGRFGGQAGPMPVVAATVAKGNLDVTLDALGTVTPLATVTVKTQINGQLVDIGFKEGQIVKKGDFLAQIDPRPYQQALDQAQGTLLRDQALLKQSEIDLKRYKTLLAEDSIASQQVDTQESLVEQYKGTVVTDQANVGTAKLNLVYCHITAPVGGRVGLRQVDLGNYVQTSDANGLVVITQMEPMSVIFTLPEDQLPQVLTQTTKGDVLTVTALNREGKVKLAEGKLDTIDNQIDVSTGTVKLRALFDNNPEILYPQQFVMVDLLVRTLKDVLTVPTAAVQNGAPGAYVYLVKDDNTVTVRPVKLGPQSGDKYAVFSGLQAGDKVVVDGSDKLREGSQVSLPAPGDAKAPAGTAGNPDQQPREHHRRDKDASAPAQAQPQPQKPQ
;
A
#
# COMPACT_ATOMS: atom_id res chain seq x y z
N MET A 1 21.28 33.50 36.55
CA MET A 1 22.04 33.06 37.72
C MET A 1 21.78 31.55 37.87
N TYR A 2 22.84 30.76 37.80
CA TYR A 2 22.98 29.28 37.88
C TYR A 2 22.72 28.46 36.61
N ASP A 3 23.81 28.22 35.94
CA ASP A 3 24.17 27.06 35.13
C ASP A 3 24.56 25.88 36.04
N PRO A 4 24.33 24.63 35.69
CA PRO A 4 25.41 23.68 35.82
C PRO A 4 25.56 22.66 34.66
N LEU A 5 26.74 22.68 34.02
CA LEU A 5 27.71 21.59 33.84
C LEU A 5 27.22 20.24 33.28
N SER A 6 27.47 20.04 32.02
CA SER A 6 28.45 19.11 31.39
C SER A 6 28.80 17.84 32.21
N SER A 7 28.41 16.68 31.71
CA SER A 7 29.15 15.43 31.92
C SER A 7 29.25 14.62 30.63
N ALA A 8 30.39 14.77 29.96
CA ALA A 8 30.81 13.94 28.85
C ALA A 8 31.31 12.58 29.39
N LYS A 9 30.82 11.46 28.83
CA LYS A 9 31.34 10.10 29.09
C LYS A 9 32.43 9.75 28.06
N PRO A 10 33.63 9.35 28.46
CA PRO A 10 34.69 8.86 27.56
C PRO A 10 34.62 7.33 27.45
N THR A 11 34.13 6.78 26.35
CA THR A 11 34.12 5.31 26.11
C THR A 11 34.64 4.87 24.73
N THR A 12 35.33 5.71 24.00
CA THR A 12 35.76 5.35 22.62
C THR A 12 37.20 4.84 22.51
N LEU A 13 38.07 5.07 23.51
CA LEU A 13 39.49 4.72 23.41
C LEU A 13 39.75 3.21 23.69
N ARG A 14 39.05 2.62 24.63
CA ARG A 14 39.22 1.16 24.97
C ARG A 14 38.71 0.23 23.88
N ARG A 15 37.71 0.63 23.14
CA ARG A 15 37.13 -0.19 22.06
C ARG A 15 38.00 -0.21 20.80
N ARG A 16 38.77 0.87 20.53
CA ARG A 16 39.71 0.93 19.40
C ARG A 16 41.00 0.09 19.65
N LEU A 17 41.45 -0.02 20.89
CA LEU A 17 42.58 -0.87 21.26
C LEU A 17 42.26 -2.37 21.16
N LEU A 18 41.03 -2.80 21.48
CA LEU A 18 40.61 -4.20 21.35
C LEU A 18 40.51 -4.65 19.88
N TRP A 19 40.02 -3.78 18.99
CA TRP A 19 39.96 -4.09 17.55
C TRP A 19 41.32 -4.12 16.87
N GLY A 20 42.30 -3.31 17.34
CA GLY A 20 43.68 -3.35 16.88
C GLY A 20 44.40 -4.67 17.25
N ALA A 21 44.16 -5.20 18.44
CA ALA A 21 44.75 -6.48 18.88
C ALA A 21 44.19 -7.68 18.08
N VAL A 22 42.89 -7.67 17.72
CA VAL A 22 42.27 -8.75 16.92
C VAL A 22 42.83 -8.75 15.49
N LEU A 23 43.11 -7.58 14.92
CA LEU A 23 43.68 -7.45 13.56
C LEU A 23 45.13 -7.96 13.48
N ILE A 24 45.95 -7.74 14.50
CA ILE A 24 47.32 -8.26 14.57
C ILE A 24 47.35 -9.78 14.70
N VAL A 25 46.41 -10.38 15.46
CA VAL A 25 46.33 -11.85 15.60
C VAL A 25 45.86 -12.50 14.29
N ALA A 26 44.93 -11.87 13.56
CA ALA A 26 44.46 -12.37 12.27
C ALA A 26 45.54 -12.32 11.18
N VAL A 27 46.35 -11.27 11.12
CA VAL A 27 47.50 -11.17 10.18
C VAL A 27 48.58 -12.17 10.52
N GLY A 28 48.86 -12.43 11.82
CA GLY A 28 49.82 -13.45 12.28
C GLY A 28 49.41 -14.89 11.90
N ALA A 29 48.11 -15.21 11.99
CA ALA A 29 47.56 -16.51 11.60
C ALA A 29 47.67 -16.78 10.10
N ILE A 30 47.42 -15.75 9.26
CA ILE A 30 47.56 -15.87 7.80
C ILE A 30 49.02 -16.03 7.37
N ALA A 31 49.95 -15.32 8.00
CA ALA A 31 51.39 -15.50 7.77
C ALA A 31 51.92 -16.89 8.17
N PHE A 32 51.41 -17.50 9.24
CA PHE A 32 51.75 -18.82 9.67
C PHE A 32 51.32 -19.94 8.72
N VAL A 33 50.12 -19.78 8.12
CA VAL A 33 49.59 -20.74 7.12
C VAL A 33 50.38 -20.68 5.81
N VAL A 34 50.85 -19.51 5.39
CA VAL A 34 51.61 -19.33 4.13
C VAL A 34 53.05 -19.84 4.27
N ILE A 35 53.64 -19.82 5.44
CA ILE A 35 55.05 -20.26 5.68
C ILE A 35 55.18 -21.77 5.86
N ASN A 36 54.11 -22.43 6.36
CA ASN A 36 54.17 -23.90 6.65
C ASN A 36 53.60 -24.79 5.51
N GLY A 37 53.20 -24.23 4.39
CA GLY A 37 52.61 -24.97 3.26
C GLY A 37 53.59 -25.48 2.18
N LYS A 38 54.88 -25.56 2.44
CA LYS A 38 55.84 -26.18 1.52
C LYS A 38 56.13 -27.61 1.93
N SER A 39 55.42 -28.56 1.35
CA SER A 39 55.66 -29.98 1.45
C SER A 39 56.54 -30.50 0.32
N HIS A 40 57.50 -31.25 0.75
CA HIS A 40 58.49 -32.07 0.13
C HIS A 40 58.17 -32.74 -1.18
N ASP A 41 58.99 -32.48 -2.17
CA ASP A 41 59.29 -33.38 -3.30
C ASP A 41 60.14 -34.56 -2.88
N LYS A 42 59.73 -35.75 -3.23
CA LYS A 42 60.61 -36.97 -3.26
C LYS A 42 60.72 -37.45 -4.69
N PRO A 43 61.94 -37.72 -5.19
CA PRO A 43 62.15 -38.29 -6.52
C PRO A 43 62.22 -39.83 -6.44
N GLY A 44 61.74 -40.48 -7.49
CA GLY A 44 62.09 -41.88 -7.74
C GLY A 44 61.04 -42.71 -8.44
N ALA A 45 61.11 -43.00 -9.66
CA ALA A 45 61.64 -44.07 -10.42
C ALA A 45 60.97 -44.26 -11.79
N PRO A 46 61.60 -44.72 -12.83
CA PRO A 46 61.10 -44.70 -14.22
C PRO A 46 60.41 -46.00 -14.60
N GLY A 47 59.38 -45.90 -15.45
CA GLY A 47 59.00 -47.00 -16.25
C GLY A 47 57.53 -47.41 -16.22
N ALA A 48 56.76 -46.93 -17.20
CA ALA A 48 55.83 -47.76 -18.00
C ALA A 48 55.18 -46.88 -19.07
N LYS A 49 55.47 -47.13 -20.31
CA LYS A 49 54.77 -46.61 -21.47
C LYS A 49 53.37 -47.21 -21.47
N ALA A 50 52.34 -46.38 -21.30
CA ALA A 50 50.98 -46.72 -21.63
C ALA A 50 50.62 -46.12 -23.00
N PRO A 51 49.85 -46.85 -23.84
CA PRO A 51 49.58 -46.44 -25.21
C PRO A 51 48.60 -45.28 -25.30
N GLY A 52 48.93 -44.34 -26.18
CA GLY A 52 48.10 -43.17 -26.46
C GLY A 52 46.72 -43.55 -26.94
N GLY A 53 45.73 -43.43 -26.07
CA GLY A 53 44.33 -43.39 -26.44
C GLY A 53 43.97 -41.99 -26.89
N ARG A 54 43.88 -41.79 -28.21
CA ARG A 54 43.16 -40.64 -28.80
C ARG A 54 41.71 -40.79 -28.45
N PHE A 55 41.24 -40.18 -27.34
CA PHE A 55 39.83 -39.87 -27.16
C PHE A 55 39.48 -38.58 -27.91
N GLY A 56 39.41 -38.72 -29.25
CA GLY A 56 38.60 -37.89 -30.10
C GLY A 56 37.17 -38.39 -30.02
N GLY A 57 36.51 -38.24 -28.88
CA GLY A 57 35.07 -38.48 -28.79
C GLY A 57 34.37 -37.39 -29.55
N GLN A 58 33.86 -37.70 -30.78
CA GLN A 58 32.78 -36.93 -31.36
C GLN A 58 31.66 -36.88 -30.33
N ALA A 59 31.51 -35.74 -29.66
CA ALA A 59 30.36 -35.48 -28.80
C ALA A 59 29.12 -35.66 -29.68
N GLY A 60 28.32 -36.68 -29.41
CA GLY A 60 27.06 -36.88 -30.12
C GLY A 60 26.18 -35.61 -30.03
N PRO A 61 25.19 -35.51 -30.91
CA PRO A 61 24.34 -34.32 -30.93
C PRO A 61 23.74 -34.06 -29.53
N MET A 62 23.92 -32.83 -29.01
CA MET A 62 23.44 -32.46 -27.68
C MET A 62 21.94 -32.25 -27.71
N PRO A 63 21.16 -32.87 -26.80
CA PRO A 63 19.73 -32.62 -26.70
C PRO A 63 19.48 -31.21 -26.20
N VAL A 64 18.71 -30.42 -26.94
CA VAL A 64 18.34 -29.06 -26.61
C VAL A 64 16.85 -28.83 -26.85
N VAL A 65 16.25 -27.97 -26.05
CA VAL A 65 14.90 -27.47 -26.27
C VAL A 65 15.00 -26.15 -27.02
N ALA A 66 14.30 -26.04 -28.14
CA ALA A 66 14.26 -24.82 -28.94
C ALA A 66 12.85 -24.20 -28.94
N ALA A 67 12.78 -22.89 -28.96
CA ALA A 67 11.55 -22.11 -29.17
C ALA A 67 11.65 -21.37 -30.52
N THR A 68 10.51 -21.19 -31.18
CA THR A 68 10.43 -20.43 -32.43
C THR A 68 10.19 -18.94 -32.10
N VAL A 69 10.99 -18.07 -32.71
CA VAL A 69 10.82 -16.61 -32.65
C VAL A 69 9.55 -16.24 -33.40
N ALA A 70 8.60 -15.64 -32.72
CA ALA A 70 7.33 -15.20 -33.28
C ALA A 70 7.16 -13.70 -33.16
N LYS A 71 6.43 -13.09 -34.11
CA LYS A 71 5.92 -11.73 -33.93
C LYS A 71 4.71 -11.77 -33.01
N GLY A 72 4.65 -10.82 -32.12
CA GLY A 72 3.53 -10.69 -31.20
C GLY A 72 3.48 -9.31 -30.54
N ASN A 73 2.43 -9.11 -29.77
CA ASN A 73 2.32 -7.93 -28.93
C ASN A 73 3.02 -8.23 -27.61
N LEU A 74 3.77 -7.25 -27.10
CA LEU A 74 4.44 -7.33 -25.82
C LEU A 74 4.03 -6.11 -24.96
N ASP A 75 3.35 -6.39 -23.88
CA ASP A 75 2.95 -5.38 -22.92
C ASP A 75 4.16 -5.00 -22.06
N VAL A 76 4.49 -3.73 -22.02
CA VAL A 76 5.54 -3.19 -21.15
C VAL A 76 4.90 -2.75 -19.86
N THR A 77 5.06 -3.54 -18.81
CA THR A 77 4.54 -3.30 -17.48
C THR A 77 5.64 -2.84 -16.53
N LEU A 78 5.27 -2.07 -15.54
CA LEU A 78 6.10 -1.70 -14.41
C LEU A 78 5.45 -2.24 -13.14
N ASP A 79 6.21 -3.08 -12.45
CA ASP A 79 5.75 -3.73 -11.23
C ASP A 79 6.12 -2.88 -10.01
N ALA A 80 5.18 -2.72 -9.10
CA ALA A 80 5.38 -1.95 -7.87
C ALA A 80 4.61 -2.55 -6.70
N LEU A 81 5.07 -2.29 -5.48
CA LEU A 81 4.29 -2.58 -4.28
C LEU A 81 3.41 -1.36 -3.96
N GLY A 82 2.12 -1.60 -3.78
CA GLY A 82 1.14 -0.58 -3.44
C GLY A 82 0.41 -0.86 -2.13
N THR A 83 -0.18 0.19 -1.59
CA THR A 83 -1.08 0.12 -0.44
C THR A 83 -2.44 0.66 -0.83
N VAL A 84 -3.47 -0.12 -0.55
CA VAL A 84 -4.86 0.27 -0.78
C VAL A 84 -5.24 1.36 0.23
N THR A 85 -5.71 2.49 -0.27
CA THR A 85 -6.06 3.66 0.55
C THR A 85 -7.44 4.16 0.14
N PRO A 86 -8.38 4.32 1.06
CA PRO A 86 -9.67 4.90 0.75
C PRO A 86 -9.53 6.37 0.33
N LEU A 87 -10.42 6.86 -0.53
CA LEU A 87 -10.42 8.27 -0.91
C LEU A 87 -10.78 9.19 0.25
N ALA A 88 -11.67 8.73 1.14
CA ALA A 88 -12.04 9.45 2.35
C ALA A 88 -12.17 8.50 3.54
N THR A 89 -11.55 8.87 4.64
CA THR A 89 -11.77 8.27 5.96
C THR A 89 -12.08 9.39 6.92
N VAL A 90 -13.28 9.38 7.49
CA VAL A 90 -13.74 10.45 8.35
C VAL A 90 -14.10 9.89 9.73
N THR A 91 -13.42 10.38 10.75
CA THR A 91 -13.81 10.14 12.14
C THR A 91 -14.94 11.10 12.49
N VAL A 92 -16.13 10.55 12.69
CA VAL A 92 -17.31 11.31 13.10
C VAL A 92 -17.16 11.70 14.56
N LYS A 93 -17.08 13.01 14.83
CA LYS A 93 -16.97 13.58 16.16
C LYS A 93 -18.20 14.40 16.49
N THR A 94 -18.53 14.51 17.77
CA THR A 94 -19.53 15.45 18.24
C THR A 94 -19.00 16.89 18.17
N GLN A 95 -19.89 17.85 17.89
CA GLN A 95 -19.60 19.29 17.91
C GLN A 95 -20.08 19.97 19.20
N ILE A 96 -20.83 19.22 20.03
CA ILE A 96 -21.34 19.63 21.33
C ILE A 96 -21.14 18.50 22.33
N ASN A 97 -21.18 18.82 23.62
CA ASN A 97 -21.04 17.85 24.69
C ASN A 97 -22.42 17.36 25.14
N GLY A 98 -22.54 16.10 25.55
CA GLY A 98 -23.79 15.60 26.10
C GLY A 98 -23.87 14.10 26.16
N GLN A 99 -24.98 13.58 26.69
CA GLN A 99 -25.24 12.19 26.78
C GLN A 99 -25.78 11.65 25.44
N LEU A 100 -25.27 10.50 24.99
CA LEU A 100 -25.73 9.81 23.80
C LEU A 100 -27.03 9.06 24.12
N VAL A 101 -28.15 9.45 23.50
CA VAL A 101 -29.48 8.90 23.77
C VAL A 101 -30.01 7.98 22.71
N ASP A 102 -29.43 8.02 21.49
CA ASP A 102 -29.81 7.14 20.39
C ASP A 102 -28.64 6.91 19.45
N ILE A 103 -28.60 5.69 18.84
CA ILE A 103 -27.64 5.28 17.83
C ILE A 103 -28.39 4.60 16.69
N GLY A 104 -28.39 5.22 15.50
CA GLY A 104 -29.18 4.80 14.35
C GLY A 104 -28.44 3.93 13.33
N PHE A 105 -27.21 3.49 13.61
CA PHE A 105 -26.43 2.64 12.70
C PHE A 105 -26.03 1.31 13.33
N LYS A 106 -25.73 0.34 12.47
CA LYS A 106 -25.06 -0.92 12.84
C LYS A 106 -23.61 -0.90 12.39
N GLU A 107 -22.74 -1.54 13.15
CA GLU A 107 -21.33 -1.73 12.78
C GLU A 107 -21.21 -2.47 11.43
N GLY A 108 -20.34 -2.00 10.56
CA GLY A 108 -20.18 -2.54 9.21
C GLY A 108 -21.25 -2.14 8.20
N GLN A 109 -22.26 -1.37 8.59
CA GLN A 109 -23.32 -0.90 7.69
C GLN A 109 -22.78 0.10 6.68
N ILE A 110 -23.29 0.07 5.46
CA ILE A 110 -23.06 1.13 4.45
C ILE A 110 -24.08 2.25 4.67
N VAL A 111 -23.59 3.47 4.82
CA VAL A 111 -24.38 4.68 5.00
C VAL A 111 -24.12 5.66 3.87
N LYS A 112 -25.12 6.51 3.58
CA LYS A 112 -25.00 7.63 2.64
C LYS A 112 -24.72 8.92 3.41
N LYS A 113 -24.16 9.91 2.71
CA LYS A 113 -24.01 11.26 3.27
C LYS A 113 -25.39 11.79 3.72
N GLY A 114 -25.47 12.25 4.97
CA GLY A 114 -26.69 12.77 5.59
C GLY A 114 -27.50 11.74 6.39
N ASP A 115 -27.18 10.45 6.32
CA ASP A 115 -27.86 9.41 7.09
C ASP A 115 -27.67 9.67 8.59
N PHE A 116 -28.70 9.36 9.37
CA PHE A 116 -28.68 9.51 10.83
C PHE A 116 -27.71 8.51 11.46
N LEU A 117 -26.85 9.01 12.33
CA LEU A 117 -25.88 8.20 13.06
C LEU A 117 -26.17 8.15 14.56
N ALA A 118 -26.39 9.28 15.19
CA ALA A 118 -26.55 9.31 16.63
C ALA A 118 -27.26 10.58 17.09
N GLN A 119 -27.87 10.52 18.26
CA GLN A 119 -28.56 11.62 18.90
C GLN A 119 -27.93 11.91 20.28
N ILE A 120 -27.51 13.14 20.47
CA ILE A 120 -27.19 13.69 21.81
C ILE A 120 -28.48 14.19 22.45
N ASP A 121 -28.60 14.11 23.77
CA ASP A 121 -29.77 14.62 24.51
C ASP A 121 -30.08 16.08 24.15
N PRO A 122 -31.20 16.34 23.43
CA PRO A 122 -31.50 17.69 22.97
C PRO A 122 -32.12 18.57 24.06
N ARG A 123 -32.58 18.00 25.17
CA ARG A 123 -33.36 18.74 26.21
C ARG A 123 -32.63 19.96 26.77
N PRO A 124 -31.35 19.89 27.18
CA PRO A 124 -30.63 21.06 27.65
C PRO A 124 -30.50 22.17 26.62
N TYR A 125 -30.30 21.76 25.36
CA TYR A 125 -30.15 22.70 24.24
C TYR A 125 -31.47 23.31 23.82
N GLN A 126 -32.61 22.57 23.92
CA GLN A 126 -33.93 23.11 23.70
C GLN A 126 -34.28 24.18 24.78
N GLN A 127 -33.96 23.91 26.04
CA GLN A 127 -34.18 24.88 27.11
C GLN A 127 -33.35 26.17 26.92
N ALA A 128 -32.08 26.01 26.45
CA ALA A 128 -31.24 27.17 26.15
C ALA A 128 -31.81 28.01 24.97
N LEU A 129 -32.39 27.34 23.96
CA LEU A 129 -33.06 27.99 22.83
C LEU A 129 -34.29 28.77 23.33
N ASP A 130 -35.13 28.14 24.14
CA ASP A 130 -36.36 28.75 24.66
C ASP A 130 -36.03 29.96 25.52
N GLN A 131 -34.96 29.90 26.34
CA GLN A 131 -34.46 31.02 27.12
C GLN A 131 -33.98 32.19 26.22
N ALA A 132 -33.18 31.90 25.20
CA ALA A 132 -32.68 32.90 24.25
C ALA A 132 -33.86 33.58 23.49
N GLN A 133 -34.86 32.79 23.09
CA GLN A 133 -36.06 33.34 22.45
C GLN A 133 -36.87 34.22 23.39
N GLY A 134 -37.01 33.83 24.69
CA GLY A 134 -37.69 34.66 25.69
C GLY A 134 -36.98 36.00 25.88
N THR A 135 -35.65 36.02 25.94
CA THR A 135 -34.84 37.25 26.02
C THR A 135 -35.06 38.12 24.79
N LEU A 136 -34.99 37.57 23.59
CA LEU A 136 -35.23 38.29 22.36
C LEU A 136 -36.61 38.92 22.31
N LEU A 137 -37.67 38.21 22.74
CA LEU A 137 -39.06 38.73 22.79
C LEU A 137 -39.19 39.92 23.74
N ARG A 138 -38.55 39.83 24.91
CA ARG A 138 -38.53 40.93 25.89
C ARG A 138 -37.91 42.20 25.28
N ASP A 139 -36.73 42.03 24.65
CA ASP A 139 -35.95 43.18 24.17
C ASP A 139 -36.52 43.77 22.87
N GLN A 140 -37.20 42.95 22.06
CA GLN A 140 -38.04 43.44 20.98
C GLN A 140 -39.21 44.28 21.46
N ALA A 141 -39.83 43.90 22.60
CA ALA A 141 -40.90 44.70 23.18
C ALA A 141 -40.39 46.04 23.71
N LEU A 142 -39.20 46.08 24.35
CA LEU A 142 -38.54 47.32 24.78
C LEU A 142 -38.18 48.23 23.61
N LEU A 143 -37.62 47.64 22.52
CA LEU A 143 -37.35 48.40 21.30
C LEU A 143 -38.63 49.01 20.75
N LYS A 144 -39.69 48.23 20.59
CA LYS A 144 -40.98 48.70 20.09
C LYS A 144 -41.57 49.84 20.93
N GLN A 145 -41.48 49.72 22.29
CA GLN A 145 -41.91 50.76 23.17
C GLN A 145 -41.07 52.05 22.99
N SER A 146 -39.75 51.91 22.92
CA SER A 146 -38.83 53.04 22.69
C SER A 146 -39.07 53.74 21.33
N GLU A 147 -39.39 53.00 20.29
CA GLU A 147 -39.76 53.56 18.97
C GLU A 147 -41.07 54.33 19.02
N ILE A 148 -42.08 53.84 19.78
CA ILE A 148 -43.37 54.53 19.96
C ILE A 148 -43.10 55.86 20.72
N ASP A 149 -42.28 55.83 21.75
CA ASP A 149 -41.96 57.03 22.52
C ASP A 149 -41.13 58.02 21.71
N LEU A 150 -40.16 57.56 20.89
CA LEU A 150 -39.47 58.42 19.94
C LEU A 150 -40.41 59.12 18.97
N LYS A 151 -41.37 58.36 18.40
CA LYS A 151 -42.37 58.93 17.49
C LYS A 151 -43.19 60.02 18.22
N ARG A 152 -43.62 59.78 19.46
CA ARG A 152 -44.34 60.72 20.27
C ARG A 152 -43.50 61.99 20.55
N TYR A 153 -42.25 61.85 20.92
CA TYR A 153 -41.33 62.97 21.19
C TYR A 153 -41.07 63.79 19.90
N LYS A 154 -40.91 63.16 18.77
CA LYS A 154 -40.77 63.86 17.46
C LYS A 154 -41.99 64.69 17.14
N THR A 155 -43.22 64.24 17.45
CA THR A 155 -44.44 65.00 17.28
C THR A 155 -44.50 66.25 18.27
N LEU A 156 -44.17 66.02 19.53
CA LEU A 156 -44.14 67.11 20.55
C LEU A 156 -43.05 68.14 20.22
N LEU A 157 -41.91 67.74 19.65
CA LEU A 157 -40.90 68.68 19.20
C LEU A 157 -41.39 69.56 18.06
N ALA A 158 -42.14 68.98 17.12
CA ALA A 158 -42.76 69.72 15.98
C ALA A 158 -43.81 70.75 16.50
N GLU A 159 -44.37 70.56 17.71
CA GLU A 159 -45.31 71.46 18.40
C GLU A 159 -44.60 72.43 19.39
N ASP A 160 -43.23 72.48 19.33
CA ASP A 160 -42.40 73.29 20.24
C ASP A 160 -42.63 72.95 21.71
N SER A 161 -43.14 71.78 22.08
CA SER A 161 -43.58 71.41 23.41
C SER A 161 -42.48 70.69 24.23
N ILE A 162 -41.33 70.29 23.64
CA ILE A 162 -40.19 69.63 24.32
C ILE A 162 -38.85 70.12 23.74
N ALA A 163 -37.74 69.88 24.52
CA ALA A 163 -36.40 70.21 24.10
C ALA A 163 -35.88 69.17 23.13
N SER A 164 -35.12 69.57 22.06
CA SER A 164 -34.49 68.67 21.08
C SER A 164 -33.60 67.60 21.73
N GLN A 165 -32.93 67.97 22.86
CA GLN A 165 -32.10 67.04 23.63
C GLN A 165 -32.84 65.74 24.06
N GLN A 166 -34.17 65.88 24.39
CA GLN A 166 -34.98 64.71 24.76
C GLN A 166 -35.19 63.74 23.56
N VAL A 167 -35.37 64.31 22.38
CA VAL A 167 -35.49 63.49 21.15
C VAL A 167 -34.18 62.80 20.83
N ASP A 168 -33.05 63.49 20.87
CA ASP A 168 -31.70 62.94 20.65
C ASP A 168 -31.38 61.78 21.61
N THR A 169 -31.74 61.99 22.92
CA THR A 169 -31.57 60.94 23.95
C THR A 169 -32.42 59.69 23.61
N GLN A 170 -33.68 59.91 23.23
CA GLN A 170 -34.59 58.81 22.90
C GLN A 170 -34.17 58.08 21.59
N GLU A 171 -33.62 58.81 20.62
CA GLU A 171 -33.09 58.24 19.42
C GLU A 171 -31.89 57.35 19.71
N SER A 172 -30.97 57.82 20.55
CA SER A 172 -29.84 57.01 21.02
C SER A 172 -30.29 55.74 21.75
N LEU A 173 -31.38 55.84 22.55
CA LEU A 173 -31.96 54.68 23.25
C LEU A 173 -32.55 53.65 22.28
N VAL A 174 -33.24 54.10 21.23
CA VAL A 174 -33.75 53.23 20.15
C VAL A 174 -32.60 52.50 19.47
N GLU A 175 -31.51 53.20 19.11
CA GLU A 175 -30.34 52.56 18.50
C GLU A 175 -29.67 51.57 19.46
N GLN A 176 -29.61 51.85 20.74
CA GLN A 176 -29.12 50.91 21.77
C GLN A 176 -29.97 49.62 21.79
N TYR A 177 -31.30 49.74 21.85
CA TYR A 177 -32.18 48.57 21.85
C TYR A 177 -32.13 47.80 20.53
N LYS A 178 -31.96 48.46 19.38
CA LYS A 178 -31.72 47.80 18.11
C LYS A 178 -30.46 46.94 18.18
N GLY A 179 -29.36 47.49 18.72
CA GLY A 179 -28.10 46.71 18.92
C GLY A 179 -28.32 45.51 19.83
N THR A 180 -29.10 45.67 20.92
CA THR A 180 -29.44 44.54 21.81
C THR A 180 -30.21 43.45 21.11
N VAL A 181 -31.26 43.82 20.34
CA VAL A 181 -32.06 42.83 19.55
C VAL A 181 -31.22 42.08 18.55
N VAL A 182 -30.27 42.74 17.88
CA VAL A 182 -29.34 42.06 16.96
C VAL A 182 -28.47 41.04 17.69
N THR A 183 -27.97 41.38 18.88
CA THR A 183 -27.21 40.47 19.74
C THR A 183 -28.04 39.27 20.17
N ASP A 184 -29.28 39.48 20.60
CA ASP A 184 -30.18 38.39 20.98
C ASP A 184 -30.57 37.48 19.82
N GLN A 185 -30.76 38.05 18.63
CA GLN A 185 -30.97 37.25 17.40
C GLN A 185 -29.78 36.32 17.14
N ALA A 186 -28.54 36.79 17.34
CA ALA A 186 -27.34 35.97 17.21
C ALA A 186 -27.29 34.88 18.29
N ASN A 187 -27.70 35.18 19.54
CA ASN A 187 -27.78 34.19 20.61
C ASN A 187 -28.81 33.07 20.29
N VAL A 188 -29.99 33.45 19.79
CA VAL A 188 -30.98 32.48 19.30
C VAL A 188 -30.44 31.67 18.15
N GLY A 189 -29.69 32.26 17.22
CA GLY A 189 -29.00 31.57 16.13
C GLY A 189 -28.04 30.52 16.65
N THR A 190 -27.21 30.86 17.64
CA THR A 190 -26.25 29.96 18.28
C THR A 190 -26.96 28.79 18.99
N ALA A 191 -28.02 29.08 19.76
CA ALA A 191 -28.80 28.03 20.43
C ALA A 191 -29.48 27.04 19.43
N LYS A 192 -30.02 27.56 18.31
CA LYS A 192 -30.55 26.74 17.22
C LYS A 192 -29.48 25.86 16.60
N LEU A 193 -28.29 26.38 16.33
CA LEU A 193 -27.18 25.63 15.77
C LEU A 193 -26.75 24.50 16.70
N ASN A 194 -26.65 24.74 17.99
CA ASN A 194 -26.35 23.72 18.99
C ASN A 194 -27.40 22.60 19.00
N LEU A 195 -28.67 22.93 18.83
CA LEU A 195 -29.74 21.94 18.70
C LEU A 195 -29.62 21.10 17.44
N VAL A 196 -29.19 21.68 16.33
CA VAL A 196 -28.88 20.94 15.09
C VAL A 196 -27.72 19.96 15.32
N TYR A 197 -26.71 20.36 16.06
CA TYR A 197 -25.55 19.52 16.38
C TYR A 197 -25.89 18.35 17.32
N CYS A 198 -27.05 18.35 17.99
CA CYS A 198 -27.53 17.19 18.72
C CYS A 198 -27.82 16.02 17.78
N HIS A 199 -28.21 16.29 16.53
CA HIS A 199 -28.53 15.30 15.51
C HIS A 199 -27.32 15.05 14.63
N ILE A 200 -26.60 13.96 14.91
CA ILE A 200 -25.35 13.63 14.23
C ILE A 200 -25.63 12.81 12.98
N THR A 201 -25.16 13.30 11.85
CA THR A 201 -25.33 12.66 10.54
C THR A 201 -24.00 12.30 9.89
N ALA A 202 -24.02 11.38 8.93
CA ALA A 202 -22.85 10.96 8.18
C ALA A 202 -22.34 12.10 7.26
N PRO A 203 -21.11 12.58 7.42
CA PRO A 203 -20.53 13.64 6.59
C PRO A 203 -20.18 13.16 5.19
N VAL A 204 -19.92 11.85 5.03
CA VAL A 204 -19.59 11.17 3.78
C VAL A 204 -20.33 9.84 3.70
N GLY A 205 -20.54 9.34 2.48
CA GLY A 205 -21.00 7.97 2.29
C GLY A 205 -19.84 6.99 2.46
N GLY A 206 -20.16 5.77 2.95
CA GLY A 206 -19.16 4.72 3.10
C GLY A 206 -19.57 3.67 4.12
N ARG A 207 -18.65 2.77 4.44
CA ARG A 207 -18.86 1.72 5.45
C ARG A 207 -18.52 2.27 6.84
N VAL A 208 -19.43 2.07 7.77
CA VAL A 208 -19.27 2.43 9.18
C VAL A 208 -18.39 1.38 9.86
N GLY A 209 -17.37 1.83 10.58
CA GLY A 209 -16.46 0.98 11.35
C GLY A 209 -17.08 0.49 12.68
N LEU A 210 -16.20 0.04 13.58
CA LEU A 210 -16.59 -0.33 14.93
C LEU A 210 -16.94 0.91 15.74
N ARG A 211 -17.97 0.79 16.57
CA ARG A 211 -18.44 1.86 17.46
C ARG A 211 -17.41 2.12 18.57
N GLN A 212 -17.11 3.38 18.81
CA GLN A 212 -16.15 3.81 19.83
C GLN A 212 -16.84 4.20 21.16
N VAL A 213 -18.16 4.40 21.13
CA VAL A 213 -18.96 4.83 22.27
C VAL A 213 -20.28 4.09 22.32
N ASP A 214 -20.82 3.92 23.51
CA ASP A 214 -22.09 3.20 23.77
C ASP A 214 -23.22 4.16 24.10
N LEU A 215 -24.45 3.66 23.95
CA LEU A 215 -25.66 4.36 24.38
C LEU A 215 -25.58 4.69 25.87
N GLY A 216 -25.91 5.90 26.24
CA GLY A 216 -25.82 6.38 27.61
C GLY A 216 -24.47 7.02 27.99
N ASN A 217 -23.43 6.85 27.19
CA ASN A 217 -22.15 7.52 27.44
C ASN A 217 -22.27 9.04 27.27
N TYR A 218 -21.50 9.76 28.06
CA TYR A 218 -21.33 11.21 27.91
C TYR A 218 -20.16 11.47 26.94
N VAL A 219 -20.44 12.13 25.81
CA VAL A 219 -19.48 12.42 24.75
C VAL A 219 -19.07 13.90 24.79
N GLN A 220 -17.82 14.17 24.45
CA GLN A 220 -17.25 15.52 24.46
C GLN A 220 -16.58 15.86 23.13
N THR A 221 -16.54 17.14 22.80
CA THR A 221 -15.85 17.65 21.59
C THR A 221 -14.35 17.37 21.60
N SER A 222 -13.76 17.17 22.77
CA SER A 222 -12.35 16.86 22.99
C SER A 222 -12.01 15.37 22.80
N ASP A 223 -13.01 14.48 22.63
CA ASP A 223 -12.78 13.04 22.50
C ASP A 223 -11.97 12.74 21.24
N ALA A 224 -10.81 12.12 21.44
CA ALA A 224 -9.86 11.85 20.34
C ALA A 224 -10.42 10.85 19.32
N ASN A 225 -11.09 9.79 19.81
CA ASN A 225 -11.54 8.67 18.99
C ASN A 225 -12.87 8.96 18.26
N GLY A 226 -13.63 9.97 18.69
CA GLY A 226 -14.96 10.27 18.15
C GLY A 226 -15.99 9.19 18.44
N LEU A 227 -17.07 9.16 17.67
CA LEU A 227 -18.19 8.22 17.80
C LEU A 227 -17.93 6.95 16.97
N VAL A 228 -17.51 7.14 15.73
CA VAL A 228 -17.29 6.08 14.72
C VAL A 228 -16.46 6.62 13.58
N VAL A 229 -15.77 5.72 12.88
CA VAL A 229 -15.03 6.03 11.64
C VAL A 229 -15.86 5.57 10.44
N ILE A 230 -16.06 6.43 9.45
CA ILE A 230 -16.68 6.09 8.18
C ILE A 230 -15.59 6.07 7.12
N THR A 231 -15.48 4.95 6.40
CA THR A 231 -14.51 4.76 5.33
C THR A 231 -15.23 4.58 4.00
N GLN A 232 -14.87 5.39 3.03
CA GLN A 232 -15.38 5.24 1.66
C GLN A 232 -14.74 4.01 1.02
N MET A 233 -15.56 3.03 0.64
CA MET A 233 -15.10 1.77 0.04
C MET A 233 -15.16 1.78 -1.49
N GLU A 234 -15.96 2.65 -2.06
CA GLU A 234 -16.16 2.82 -3.50
C GLU A 234 -16.14 4.31 -3.89
N PRO A 235 -15.24 4.70 -4.82
CA PRO A 235 -14.08 3.97 -5.33
C PRO A 235 -12.94 3.91 -4.31
N MET A 236 -12.01 2.96 -4.51
CA MET A 236 -10.78 2.86 -3.74
C MET A 236 -9.59 3.38 -4.53
N SER A 237 -8.55 3.82 -3.84
CA SER A 237 -7.28 4.14 -4.47
C SER A 237 -6.18 3.18 -4.02
N VAL A 238 -5.18 2.99 -4.89
CA VAL A 238 -3.93 2.32 -4.54
C VAL A 238 -2.80 3.32 -4.74
N ILE A 239 -2.03 3.55 -3.68
CA ILE A 239 -0.82 4.37 -3.73
C ILE A 239 0.36 3.42 -3.82
N PHE A 240 1.19 3.59 -4.85
CA PHE A 240 2.38 2.78 -5.10
C PHE A 240 3.55 3.66 -5.50
N THR A 241 4.78 3.15 -5.39
CA THR A 241 5.99 3.92 -5.66
C THR A 241 6.77 3.33 -6.82
N LEU A 242 7.27 4.19 -7.70
CA LEU A 242 8.17 3.83 -8.80
C LEU A 242 9.52 4.54 -8.65
N PRO A 243 10.65 3.89 -9.00
CA PRO A 243 11.95 4.55 -9.12
C PRO A 243 11.89 5.73 -10.09
N GLU A 244 12.63 6.81 -9.78
CA GLU A 244 12.66 8.02 -10.62
C GLU A 244 13.11 7.76 -12.06
N ASP A 245 13.99 6.77 -12.27
CA ASP A 245 14.48 6.38 -13.61
C ASP A 245 13.35 5.87 -14.53
N GLN A 246 12.26 5.36 -13.98
CA GLN A 246 11.11 4.85 -14.72
C GLN A 246 10.05 5.93 -15.00
N LEU A 247 10.09 7.03 -14.26
CA LEU A 247 9.12 8.13 -14.38
C LEU A 247 9.00 8.72 -15.80
N PRO A 248 10.10 8.97 -16.56
CA PRO A 248 10.01 9.52 -17.90
C PRO A 248 9.17 8.68 -18.87
N GLN A 249 9.17 7.34 -18.70
CA GLN A 249 8.37 6.45 -19.54
C GLN A 249 6.87 6.62 -19.28
N VAL A 250 6.46 6.78 -18.01
CA VAL A 250 5.08 7.03 -17.61
C VAL A 250 4.62 8.41 -18.07
N LEU A 251 5.45 9.46 -17.83
CA LEU A 251 5.14 10.83 -18.24
C LEU A 251 4.96 10.97 -19.75
N THR A 252 5.76 10.25 -20.55
CA THR A 252 5.66 10.29 -22.01
C THR A 252 4.29 9.83 -22.50
N GLN A 253 3.68 8.84 -21.85
CA GLN A 253 2.37 8.32 -22.25
C GLN A 253 1.23 9.18 -21.70
N THR A 254 1.32 9.60 -20.43
CA THR A 254 0.30 10.51 -19.84
C THR A 254 0.24 11.85 -20.56
N THR A 255 1.37 12.40 -21.01
CA THR A 255 1.41 13.65 -21.81
C THR A 255 0.73 13.49 -23.17
N LYS A 256 0.69 12.29 -23.75
CA LYS A 256 -0.06 12.01 -24.99
C LYS A 256 -1.57 11.90 -24.77
N GLY A 257 -2.02 11.92 -23.52
CA GLY A 257 -3.42 11.76 -23.15
C GLY A 257 -3.87 10.32 -22.97
N ASP A 258 -2.92 9.35 -22.94
CA ASP A 258 -3.23 7.95 -22.71
C ASP A 258 -3.59 7.72 -21.25
N VAL A 259 -4.70 7.05 -20.99
CA VAL A 259 -5.10 6.58 -19.67
C VAL A 259 -4.42 5.24 -19.42
N LEU A 260 -3.44 5.22 -18.52
CA LEU A 260 -2.71 4.01 -18.22
C LEU A 260 -3.52 3.07 -17.34
N THR A 261 -3.64 1.82 -17.78
CA THR A 261 -4.32 0.76 -17.02
C THR A 261 -3.40 0.26 -15.91
N VAL A 262 -3.97 0.06 -14.74
CA VAL A 262 -3.30 -0.43 -13.53
C VAL A 262 -4.02 -1.68 -13.06
N THR A 263 -3.30 -2.78 -12.96
CA THR A 263 -3.84 -4.03 -12.41
C THR A 263 -3.34 -4.22 -10.98
N ALA A 264 -4.25 -4.39 -10.04
CA ALA A 264 -3.94 -4.77 -8.67
C ALA A 264 -3.95 -6.30 -8.56
N LEU A 265 -2.88 -6.86 -8.05
CA LEU A 265 -2.68 -8.29 -7.84
C LEU A 265 -2.56 -8.59 -6.33
N ASN A 266 -2.74 -9.84 -5.96
CA ASN A 266 -2.45 -10.26 -4.59
C ASN A 266 -0.97 -10.04 -4.25
N ARG A 267 -0.59 -10.14 -2.98
CA ARG A 267 0.78 -9.92 -2.52
C ARG A 267 1.83 -10.81 -3.21
N GLU A 268 1.41 -11.97 -3.73
CA GLU A 268 2.28 -12.90 -4.47
C GLU A 268 2.42 -12.53 -5.95
N GLY A 269 1.68 -11.56 -6.46
CA GLY A 269 1.69 -11.16 -7.87
C GLY A 269 1.02 -12.16 -8.82
N LYS A 270 0.20 -13.09 -8.31
CA LYS A 270 -0.35 -14.20 -9.12
C LYS A 270 -1.83 -14.07 -9.45
N VAL A 271 -2.62 -13.48 -8.54
CA VAL A 271 -4.07 -13.39 -8.68
C VAL A 271 -4.47 -11.95 -8.89
N LYS A 272 -5.14 -11.66 -10.00
CA LYS A 272 -5.72 -10.35 -10.28
C LYS A 272 -6.88 -10.10 -9.32
N LEU A 273 -6.80 -9.01 -8.57
CA LEU A 273 -7.83 -8.57 -7.63
C LEU A 273 -8.79 -7.57 -8.29
N ALA A 274 -8.22 -6.55 -8.93
CA ALA A 274 -9.00 -5.49 -9.56
C ALA A 274 -8.21 -4.85 -10.70
N GLU A 275 -8.92 -4.15 -11.58
CA GLU A 275 -8.36 -3.31 -12.62
C GLU A 275 -8.81 -1.87 -12.40
N GLY A 276 -7.89 -0.95 -12.54
CA GLY A 276 -8.10 0.46 -12.34
C GLY A 276 -7.32 1.30 -13.34
N LYS A 277 -7.29 2.60 -13.08
CA LYS A 277 -6.63 3.59 -13.96
C LYS A 277 -5.70 4.45 -13.14
N LEU A 278 -4.56 4.81 -13.73
CA LEU A 278 -3.67 5.81 -13.14
C LEU A 278 -4.41 7.16 -13.09
N ASP A 279 -4.48 7.74 -11.89
CA ASP A 279 -5.16 8.99 -11.62
C ASP A 279 -4.18 10.16 -11.50
N THR A 280 -3.20 10.00 -10.62
CA THR A 280 -2.29 11.10 -10.28
C THR A 280 -0.87 10.58 -10.07
N ILE A 281 0.09 11.38 -10.52
CA ILE A 281 1.51 11.24 -10.21
C ILE A 281 1.84 12.36 -9.23
N ASP A 282 2.51 12.04 -8.12
CA ASP A 282 2.94 13.02 -7.13
C ASP A 282 3.92 14.03 -7.78
N ASN A 283 3.89 15.26 -7.30
CA ASN A 283 4.74 16.34 -7.79
C ASN A 283 6.13 16.38 -7.12
N GLN A 284 6.40 15.44 -6.20
CA GLN A 284 7.64 15.35 -5.46
C GLN A 284 8.23 13.95 -5.54
N ILE A 285 9.56 13.89 -5.65
CA ILE A 285 10.34 12.67 -5.51
C ILE A 285 10.79 12.57 -4.05
N ASP A 286 10.61 11.41 -3.44
CA ASP A 286 11.15 11.13 -2.12
C ASP A 286 12.65 10.89 -2.25
N VAL A 287 13.44 11.87 -1.83
CA VAL A 287 14.91 11.84 -1.95
C VAL A 287 15.58 10.77 -1.10
N SER A 288 14.88 10.25 -0.08
CA SER A 288 15.41 9.18 0.78
C SER A 288 15.40 7.82 0.10
N THR A 289 14.46 7.61 -0.81
CA THR A 289 14.25 6.35 -1.53
C THR A 289 14.48 6.46 -3.03
N GLY A 290 14.60 7.68 -3.59
CA GLY A 290 14.69 7.91 -5.04
C GLY A 290 13.43 7.47 -5.78
N THR A 291 12.25 7.57 -5.15
CA THR A 291 10.98 7.12 -5.73
C THR A 291 9.95 8.22 -5.82
N VAL A 292 9.03 8.11 -6.77
CA VAL A 292 7.84 8.93 -6.91
C VAL A 292 6.60 8.13 -6.54
N LYS A 293 5.63 8.77 -5.89
CA LYS A 293 4.34 8.15 -5.55
C LYS A 293 3.36 8.34 -6.70
N LEU A 294 2.64 7.27 -7.02
CA LEU A 294 1.56 7.28 -7.99
C LEU A 294 0.27 6.80 -7.31
N ARG A 295 -0.85 7.33 -7.75
CA ARG A 295 -2.17 6.91 -7.29
C ARG A 295 -2.98 6.40 -8.48
N ALA A 296 -3.54 5.20 -8.34
CA ALA A 296 -4.50 4.64 -9.25
C ALA A 296 -5.86 4.51 -8.57
N LEU A 297 -6.94 4.67 -9.34
CA LEU A 297 -8.32 4.52 -8.89
C LEU A 297 -8.91 3.21 -9.38
N PHE A 298 -9.65 2.55 -8.49
CA PHE A 298 -10.32 1.27 -8.71
C PHE A 298 -11.78 1.40 -8.27
N ASP A 299 -12.70 0.94 -9.08
CA ASP A 299 -14.14 1.02 -8.75
C ASP A 299 -14.51 0.20 -7.51
N ASN A 300 -13.75 -0.88 -7.23
CA ASN A 300 -13.89 -1.76 -6.06
C ASN A 300 -15.27 -2.42 -5.91
N ASN A 301 -15.93 -2.68 -7.02
CA ASN A 301 -17.20 -3.41 -7.02
C ASN A 301 -17.00 -4.77 -7.73
N PRO A 302 -17.12 -5.94 -7.05
CA PRO A 302 -17.39 -6.09 -5.62
C PRO A 302 -16.23 -5.64 -4.72
N GLU A 303 -16.50 -5.37 -3.43
CA GLU A 303 -15.54 -4.88 -2.45
C GLU A 303 -14.44 -5.92 -2.14
N ILE A 304 -13.45 -6.04 -3.03
CA ILE A 304 -12.31 -6.98 -2.89
C ILE A 304 -11.11 -6.29 -2.25
N LEU A 305 -10.94 -4.99 -2.53
CA LEU A 305 -9.84 -4.20 -1.98
C LEU A 305 -10.26 -3.61 -0.62
N TYR A 306 -9.43 -3.88 0.39
CA TYR A 306 -9.65 -3.37 1.74
C TYR A 306 -8.62 -2.29 2.11
N PRO A 307 -8.99 -1.28 2.90
CA PRO A 307 -8.07 -0.26 3.39
C PRO A 307 -6.84 -0.88 4.06
N GLN A 308 -5.66 -0.28 3.83
CA GLN A 308 -4.36 -0.71 4.35
C GLN A 308 -3.86 -2.06 3.80
N GLN A 309 -4.56 -2.69 2.86
CA GLN A 309 -4.09 -3.92 2.21
C GLN A 309 -2.88 -3.63 1.32
N PHE A 310 -1.87 -4.50 1.39
CA PHE A 310 -0.75 -4.48 0.45
C PHE A 310 -1.11 -5.28 -0.79
N VAL A 311 -0.85 -4.70 -1.94
CA VAL A 311 -1.09 -5.29 -3.26
C VAL A 311 0.13 -5.10 -4.16
N MET A 312 0.38 -6.06 -5.04
CA MET A 312 1.27 -5.83 -6.16
C MET A 312 0.50 -5.09 -7.25
N VAL A 313 1.17 -4.16 -7.89
CA VAL A 313 0.60 -3.30 -8.92
C VAL A 313 1.39 -3.50 -10.20
N ASP A 314 0.70 -3.84 -11.28
CA ASP A 314 1.26 -3.85 -12.63
C ASP A 314 0.70 -2.65 -13.39
N LEU A 315 1.56 -1.67 -13.64
CA LEU A 315 1.23 -0.50 -14.46
C LEU A 315 1.55 -0.79 -15.91
N LEU A 316 0.55 -0.90 -16.77
CA LEU A 316 0.73 -1.03 -18.21
C LEU A 316 1.10 0.33 -18.81
N VAL A 317 2.38 0.49 -19.16
CA VAL A 317 2.89 1.74 -19.73
C VAL A 317 2.58 1.83 -21.22
N ARG A 318 2.86 0.75 -21.96
CA ARG A 318 2.60 0.65 -23.42
C ARG A 318 2.59 -0.78 -23.90
N THR A 319 1.91 -1.02 -25.01
CA THR A 319 1.96 -2.28 -25.74
C THR A 319 2.79 -2.11 -27.02
N LEU A 320 3.89 -2.85 -27.13
CA LEU A 320 4.67 -2.94 -28.36
C LEU A 320 3.96 -3.90 -29.31
N LYS A 321 3.50 -3.39 -30.45
CA LYS A 321 2.81 -4.20 -31.47
C LYS A 321 3.80 -4.77 -32.48
N ASP A 322 3.53 -5.99 -32.92
CA ASP A 322 4.28 -6.67 -34.00
C ASP A 322 5.80 -6.78 -33.79
N VAL A 323 6.25 -6.89 -32.55
CA VAL A 323 7.67 -7.08 -32.21
C VAL A 323 8.04 -8.55 -32.17
N LEU A 324 9.30 -8.85 -32.52
CA LEU A 324 9.85 -10.20 -32.34
C LEU A 324 10.00 -10.48 -30.84
N THR A 325 9.51 -11.63 -30.40
CA THR A 325 9.59 -12.04 -29.00
C THR A 325 10.37 -13.35 -28.87
N VAL A 326 11.21 -13.43 -27.84
CA VAL A 326 11.95 -14.64 -27.46
C VAL A 326 11.75 -14.91 -25.97
N PRO A 327 11.70 -16.19 -25.55
CA PRO A 327 11.69 -16.54 -24.13
C PRO A 327 12.94 -16.02 -23.44
N THR A 328 12.78 -15.54 -22.19
CA THR A 328 13.90 -15.05 -21.38
C THR A 328 15.00 -16.09 -21.21
N ALA A 329 14.64 -17.38 -21.09
CA ALA A 329 15.58 -18.50 -20.97
C ALA A 329 16.47 -18.73 -22.22
N ALA A 330 16.08 -18.23 -23.40
CA ALA A 330 16.89 -18.35 -24.62
C ALA A 330 18.01 -17.31 -24.69
N VAL A 331 17.94 -16.25 -23.88
CA VAL A 331 18.91 -15.14 -23.90
C VAL A 331 20.09 -15.46 -22.99
N GLN A 332 21.29 -15.40 -23.58
CA GLN A 332 22.54 -15.58 -22.87
C GLN A 332 23.32 -14.25 -22.82
N ASN A 333 24.08 -14.03 -21.76
CA ASN A 333 24.96 -12.89 -21.60
C ASN A 333 26.43 -13.32 -21.61
N GLY A 334 27.24 -12.69 -22.43
CA GLY A 334 28.67 -13.01 -22.56
C GLY A 334 29.52 -11.84 -23.06
N ALA A 335 30.74 -12.12 -23.46
CA ALA A 335 31.69 -11.10 -23.94
C ALA A 335 31.15 -10.20 -25.07
N PRO A 336 30.37 -10.75 -26.07
CA PRO A 336 29.78 -9.91 -27.12
C PRO A 336 28.49 -9.18 -26.69
N GLY A 337 28.11 -9.23 -25.40
CA GLY A 337 26.83 -8.72 -24.90
C GLY A 337 25.75 -9.80 -24.85
N ALA A 338 24.48 -9.40 -25.03
CA ALA A 338 23.37 -10.35 -25.11
C ALA A 338 23.36 -11.11 -26.46
N TYR A 339 23.22 -12.42 -26.40
CA TYR A 339 23.18 -13.26 -27.56
C TYR A 339 22.21 -14.45 -27.37
N VAL A 340 21.88 -15.11 -28.46
CA VAL A 340 21.12 -16.39 -28.48
C VAL A 340 21.84 -17.45 -29.31
N TYR A 341 21.60 -18.71 -29.02
CA TYR A 341 21.99 -19.80 -29.89
C TYR A 341 20.89 -20.05 -30.91
N LEU A 342 21.17 -19.71 -32.17
CA LEU A 342 20.27 -19.96 -33.31
C LEU A 342 20.54 -21.37 -33.86
N VAL A 343 19.50 -22.16 -33.95
CA VAL A 343 19.57 -23.49 -34.59
C VAL A 343 19.37 -23.34 -36.08
N LYS A 344 20.35 -23.77 -36.87
CA LYS A 344 20.29 -23.83 -38.34
C LYS A 344 19.60 -25.09 -38.85
N ASP A 345 19.25 -25.12 -40.12
CA ASP A 345 18.59 -26.27 -40.77
C ASP A 345 19.42 -27.56 -40.76
N ASP A 346 20.75 -27.43 -40.66
CA ASP A 346 21.70 -28.54 -40.50
C ASP A 346 21.84 -29.06 -39.05
N ASN A 347 20.97 -28.63 -38.15
CA ASN A 347 21.02 -28.93 -36.73
C ASN A 347 22.33 -28.51 -36.03
N THR A 348 23.02 -27.49 -36.55
CA THR A 348 24.11 -26.83 -35.86
C THR A 348 23.64 -25.54 -35.22
N VAL A 349 24.27 -25.13 -34.10
CA VAL A 349 23.99 -23.85 -33.48
C VAL A 349 25.02 -22.79 -33.85
N THR A 350 24.55 -21.56 -34.01
CA THR A 350 25.41 -20.38 -34.18
C THR A 350 25.09 -19.34 -33.15
N VAL A 351 26.12 -18.67 -32.62
CA VAL A 351 25.97 -17.56 -31.70
C VAL A 351 25.53 -16.33 -32.49
N ARG A 352 24.36 -15.81 -32.17
CA ARG A 352 23.79 -14.63 -32.79
C ARG A 352 23.66 -13.51 -31.78
N PRO A 353 24.44 -12.40 -31.86
CA PRO A 353 24.24 -11.21 -31.03
C PRO A 353 22.87 -10.62 -31.31
N VAL A 354 22.16 -10.22 -30.26
CA VAL A 354 20.82 -9.65 -30.33
C VAL A 354 20.74 -8.32 -29.57
N LYS A 355 19.97 -7.38 -30.12
CA LYS A 355 19.62 -6.15 -29.40
C LYS A 355 18.27 -6.35 -28.74
N LEU A 356 18.30 -6.52 -27.44
CA LEU A 356 17.10 -6.72 -26.63
C LEU A 356 16.35 -5.40 -26.42
N GLY A 357 15.04 -5.50 -26.34
CA GLY A 357 14.13 -4.49 -25.86
C GLY A 357 13.66 -4.77 -24.43
N PRO A 358 12.54 -4.19 -24.01
CA PRO A 358 11.98 -4.44 -22.69
C PRO A 358 11.57 -5.92 -22.53
N GLN A 359 11.66 -6.38 -21.28
CA GLN A 359 11.15 -7.66 -20.84
C GLN A 359 9.70 -7.50 -20.36
N SER A 360 8.88 -8.51 -20.61
CA SER A 360 7.56 -8.65 -20.03
C SER A 360 7.30 -10.12 -19.71
N GLY A 361 7.12 -10.40 -18.42
CA GLY A 361 7.00 -11.77 -17.93
C GLY A 361 8.18 -12.64 -18.34
N ASP A 362 7.90 -13.72 -19.08
CA ASP A 362 8.87 -14.70 -19.55
C ASP A 362 9.47 -14.41 -20.94
N LYS A 363 9.23 -13.21 -21.52
CA LYS A 363 9.65 -12.86 -22.89
C LYS A 363 10.41 -11.53 -22.93
N TYR A 364 11.40 -11.47 -23.84
CA TYR A 364 12.04 -10.24 -24.27
C TYR A 364 11.53 -9.81 -25.65
N ALA A 365 11.35 -8.52 -25.86
CA ALA A 365 11.31 -7.95 -27.20
C ALA A 365 12.70 -8.02 -27.84
N VAL A 366 12.80 -8.28 -29.13
CA VAL A 366 14.06 -8.25 -29.89
C VAL A 366 13.93 -7.22 -31.00
N PHE A 367 14.81 -6.20 -30.96
CA PHE A 367 14.81 -5.13 -31.96
C PHE A 367 15.65 -5.46 -33.19
N SER A 368 16.71 -6.25 -33.02
CA SER A 368 17.57 -6.69 -34.14
C SER A 368 18.33 -7.97 -33.81
N GLY A 369 18.73 -8.68 -34.84
CA GLY A 369 19.54 -9.89 -34.75
C GLY A 369 18.78 -11.18 -35.07
N LEU A 370 17.45 -11.19 -35.10
CA LEU A 370 16.60 -12.36 -35.38
C LEU A 370 15.55 -12.04 -36.43
N GLN A 371 14.98 -13.11 -36.99
CA GLN A 371 13.86 -13.07 -37.92
C GLN A 371 12.71 -13.93 -37.39
N ALA A 372 11.49 -13.64 -37.86
CA ALA A 372 10.36 -14.47 -37.52
C ALA A 372 10.53 -15.87 -38.11
N GLY A 373 10.33 -16.90 -37.31
CA GLY A 373 10.55 -18.28 -37.71
C GLY A 373 11.89 -18.88 -37.25
N ASP A 374 12.85 -18.07 -36.85
CA ASP A 374 14.13 -18.51 -36.28
C ASP A 374 13.89 -19.43 -35.07
N LYS A 375 14.69 -20.49 -34.93
CA LYS A 375 14.64 -21.40 -33.78
C LYS A 375 15.78 -21.06 -32.84
N VAL A 376 15.47 -20.68 -31.59
CA VAL A 376 16.45 -20.34 -30.55
C VAL A 376 16.44 -21.39 -29.45
N VAL A 377 17.62 -21.73 -28.93
CA VAL A 377 17.76 -22.68 -27.83
C VAL A 377 17.30 -22.04 -26.52
N VAL A 378 16.41 -22.73 -25.82
CA VAL A 378 15.84 -22.30 -24.52
C VAL A 378 16.48 -23.09 -23.37
N ASP A 379 16.77 -24.37 -23.58
CA ASP A 379 17.35 -25.23 -22.55
C ASP A 379 18.47 -26.08 -23.15
N GLY A 380 19.48 -26.45 -22.34
CA GLY A 380 20.67 -27.17 -22.78
C GLY A 380 21.80 -26.29 -23.34
N SER A 381 21.74 -24.96 -23.14
CA SER A 381 22.72 -24.01 -23.69
C SER A 381 24.10 -24.07 -23.03
N ASP A 382 24.24 -24.57 -21.79
CA ASP A 382 25.48 -24.51 -20.98
C ASP A 382 26.71 -25.17 -21.59
N LYS A 383 26.51 -26.17 -22.46
CA LYS A 383 27.58 -26.93 -23.08
C LYS A 383 27.78 -26.61 -24.56
N LEU A 384 26.97 -25.68 -25.11
CA LEU A 384 26.98 -25.32 -26.51
C LEU A 384 28.15 -24.38 -26.81
N ARG A 385 28.75 -24.59 -27.99
CA ARG A 385 29.73 -23.69 -28.61
C ARG A 385 29.32 -23.41 -30.05
N GLU A 386 29.89 -22.40 -30.64
CA GLU A 386 29.71 -22.13 -32.07
C GLU A 386 29.96 -23.40 -32.90
N GLY A 387 28.99 -23.77 -33.77
CA GLY A 387 29.05 -24.95 -34.59
C GLY A 387 28.72 -26.28 -33.92
N SER A 388 28.30 -26.32 -32.65
CA SER A 388 27.90 -27.56 -31.98
C SER A 388 26.69 -28.19 -32.66
N GLN A 389 26.71 -29.52 -32.85
CA GLN A 389 25.54 -30.27 -33.31
C GLN A 389 24.54 -30.50 -32.18
N VAL A 390 23.28 -30.23 -32.46
CA VAL A 390 22.18 -30.37 -31.51
C VAL A 390 21.12 -31.35 -32.01
N SER A 391 20.46 -32.02 -31.10
CA SER A 391 19.30 -32.85 -31.37
C SER A 391 18.06 -32.16 -30.78
N LEU A 392 17.12 -31.85 -31.65
CA LEU A 392 15.80 -31.34 -31.24
C LEU A 392 14.92 -32.54 -30.89
N PRO A 393 14.29 -32.62 -29.71
CA PRO A 393 13.32 -33.67 -29.43
C PRO A 393 12.15 -33.53 -30.41
N ALA A 394 11.66 -34.69 -30.91
CA ALA A 394 10.50 -34.72 -31.78
C ALA A 394 9.27 -34.09 -31.04
N PRO A 395 8.37 -33.42 -31.78
CA PRO A 395 7.16 -32.88 -31.19
C PRO A 395 6.28 -34.02 -30.65
N GLY A 396 6.41 -34.34 -29.36
CA GLY A 396 5.71 -35.43 -28.68
C GLY A 396 6.41 -35.95 -27.42
N ASP A 397 7.72 -35.73 -27.25
CA ASP A 397 8.52 -36.26 -26.13
C ASP A 397 8.75 -35.20 -24.97
N ALA A 398 7.87 -34.26 -24.80
CA ALA A 398 7.91 -33.37 -23.62
C ALA A 398 7.49 -34.17 -22.37
N LYS A 399 8.39 -35.06 -21.90
CA LYS A 399 8.28 -35.73 -20.61
C LYS A 399 8.54 -34.69 -19.53
N ALA A 400 7.53 -34.47 -18.66
CA ALA A 400 7.65 -33.69 -17.46
C ALA A 400 8.91 -34.05 -16.66
N PRO A 401 9.53 -33.11 -15.90
CA PRO A 401 10.75 -33.41 -15.15
C PRO A 401 10.51 -34.58 -14.22
N ALA A 402 11.33 -35.64 -14.40
CA ALA A 402 11.29 -36.85 -13.59
C ALA A 402 11.54 -36.47 -12.11
N GLY A 403 10.47 -36.51 -11.33
CA GLY A 403 10.57 -36.59 -9.88
C GLY A 403 11.43 -37.82 -9.54
N THR A 404 12.34 -37.63 -8.61
CA THR A 404 13.24 -38.59 -7.98
C THR A 404 12.63 -40.00 -7.89
N ALA A 405 13.15 -40.92 -8.70
CA ALA A 405 12.80 -42.32 -8.60
C ALA A 405 13.26 -42.87 -7.24
N GLY A 406 12.32 -43.06 -6.35
CA GLY A 406 12.54 -43.82 -5.11
C GLY A 406 12.84 -45.28 -5.44
N ASN A 407 13.89 -45.80 -4.84
CA ASN A 407 14.37 -47.18 -4.88
C ASN A 407 13.26 -48.18 -4.51
N PRO A 408 12.96 -49.21 -5.31
CA PRO A 408 11.86 -50.14 -5.05
C PRO A 408 12.24 -51.33 -4.18
N ASP A 409 12.95 -51.12 -3.06
CA ASP A 409 13.29 -52.20 -2.12
C ASP A 409 13.17 -51.75 -0.65
N GLN A 410 11.94 -51.55 -0.21
CA GLN A 410 11.60 -51.64 1.23
C GLN A 410 10.13 -52.06 1.38
N GLN A 411 9.94 -53.35 1.58
CA GLN A 411 8.68 -53.94 2.03
C GLN A 411 8.32 -53.40 3.42
N PRO A 412 7.05 -53.06 3.71
CA PRO A 412 6.60 -52.71 5.04
C PRO A 412 6.52 -53.94 5.93
N ARG A 413 7.27 -53.97 7.03
CA ARG A 413 7.06 -54.96 8.09
C ARG A 413 5.80 -54.57 8.89
N GLU A 414 4.83 -55.44 8.84
CA GLU A 414 3.66 -55.42 9.72
C GLU A 414 4.11 -55.59 11.18
N HIS A 415 3.80 -54.62 12.02
CA HIS A 415 3.83 -54.75 13.46
C HIS A 415 2.40 -55.04 13.97
N HIS A 416 2.18 -56.32 14.36
CA HIS A 416 1.07 -56.75 15.20
C HIS A 416 1.07 -55.92 16.51
N ARG A 417 0.00 -55.17 16.73
CA ARG A 417 -0.36 -54.65 18.05
C ARG A 417 -1.24 -55.70 18.75
N ARG A 418 -0.75 -56.25 19.85
CA ARG A 418 -1.51 -56.99 20.81
C ARG A 418 -2.32 -56.04 21.68
N ASP A 419 -3.61 -56.27 21.73
CA ASP A 419 -4.52 -55.73 22.74
C ASP A 419 -4.14 -56.23 24.12
N LYS A 420 -4.16 -55.35 25.11
CA LYS A 420 -4.36 -55.67 26.52
C LYS A 420 -5.21 -54.58 27.17
N ASP A 421 -6.39 -54.98 27.58
CA ASP A 421 -7.29 -54.35 28.53
C ASP A 421 -6.59 -53.98 29.83
N ALA A 422 -6.97 -52.86 30.42
CA ALA A 422 -7.26 -52.73 31.85
C ALA A 422 -7.69 -51.31 32.23
N SER A 423 -8.95 -51.17 32.58
CA SER A 423 -9.51 -50.56 33.81
C SER A 423 -9.13 -49.13 34.22
N ALA A 424 -10.16 -48.32 34.32
CA ALA A 424 -10.28 -47.04 35.01
C ALA A 424 -9.85 -47.07 36.51
N PRO A 425 -9.68 -45.94 37.21
CA PRO A 425 -10.84 -45.20 37.72
C PRO A 425 -10.77 -43.66 37.69
N ALA A 426 -11.96 -43.08 37.85
CA ALA A 426 -12.31 -41.69 38.00
C ALA A 426 -11.67 -40.99 39.21
N GLN A 427 -11.32 -39.71 39.06
CA GLN A 427 -11.22 -38.76 40.18
C GLN A 427 -11.64 -37.34 39.75
N ALA A 428 -12.78 -36.93 40.27
CA ALA A 428 -13.11 -35.72 41.04
C ALA A 428 -12.72 -34.34 40.48
N GLN A 429 -13.74 -33.57 40.15
CA GLN A 429 -13.77 -32.11 40.01
C GLN A 429 -13.68 -31.42 41.39
N PRO A 430 -13.07 -30.27 41.52
CA PRO A 430 -13.36 -29.31 42.59
C PRO A 430 -14.26 -28.18 42.11
N GLN A 431 -15.28 -27.85 42.88
CA GLN A 431 -16.19 -26.70 42.76
C GLN A 431 -15.53 -25.38 43.17
N PRO A 432 -16.05 -24.22 42.71
CA PRO A 432 -15.55 -22.90 43.07
C PRO A 432 -16.13 -22.38 44.38
N GLN A 433 -15.26 -21.76 45.22
CA GLN A 433 -15.64 -21.01 46.41
C GLN A 433 -16.04 -19.58 46.03
N LYS A 434 -17.13 -19.10 46.64
CA LYS A 434 -17.59 -17.68 46.65
C LYS A 434 -16.79 -16.86 47.69
N PRO A 435 -16.61 -15.54 47.44
CA PRO A 435 -15.99 -14.64 48.40
C PRO A 435 -16.98 -14.08 49.41
N GLN A 436 -16.42 -13.73 50.56
CA GLN A 436 -16.99 -12.80 51.52
C GLN A 436 -16.64 -11.37 51.10
#